data_5bfb52afaafe55163d305b285a340674
#
_entry.id   5bfb52afaafe55163d305b285a340674
#
_cell.length_a   1.000
_cell.length_b   1.000
_cell.length_c   1.000
_cell.angle_alpha   90.00
_cell.angle_beta   90.00
_cell.angle_gamma   90.00
#
_symmetry.space_group_name_H-M   'P 1'
#
loop_
_entity.id
_entity.type
_entity.pdbx_description
1 polymer ?
#
loop_
_entity_poly.entity_id
_entity_poly.type
_entity_poly.pdbx_seq_one_letter_code
_entity_poly.pdbx_strand_id
1 'polypeptide(L)'
;PKDTNRPKVSFFASYGVLFRVIGKLAKSDPKLLLFLAASAVFRDGLQAIFAFGAILAAQVYGFAPSEVIYFAVAANLVAGLGTLAAGWFDDRFGPKLVIMASLVSLTAFSIVLLFLPSEQTVFWIFGLALCLFVGPAQAASRSYLSRATPPGREGELFGLYATTNRVASFITPALFSLFVFLSGNPKMGIIGIGIVLAVGFLMMLPVPSKVKQASA
;
A
#
# COMPACT_ATOMS: atom_id res chain seq x y z
N PRO A 1 -2.62 14.73 -35.74
CA PRO A 1 -1.26 15.18 -35.83
C PRO A 1 -0.57 14.79 -34.52
N LYS A 2 0.44 13.89 -34.57
CA LYS A 2 1.26 13.51 -33.44
C LYS A 2 2.22 14.66 -33.16
N ASP A 3 2.09 15.29 -32.02
CA ASP A 3 3.03 16.29 -31.54
C ASP A 3 4.36 15.59 -31.16
N THR A 4 5.30 15.56 -32.10
CA THR A 4 6.58 14.87 -32.02
C THR A 4 7.68 15.66 -31.34
N ASN A 5 7.32 16.76 -30.64
CA ASN A 5 8.30 17.64 -30.04
C ASN A 5 8.33 17.59 -28.51
N ARG A 6 8.26 16.37 -27.93
CA ARG A 6 8.60 16.19 -26.51
C ARG A 6 10.13 16.12 -26.38
N PRO A 7 10.78 17.04 -25.65
CA PRO A 7 12.21 16.94 -25.41
C PRO A 7 12.50 15.60 -24.74
N LYS A 8 13.45 14.84 -25.31
CA LYS A 8 13.97 13.62 -24.69
C LYS A 8 14.65 14.02 -23.39
N VAL A 9 13.91 13.96 -22.30
CA VAL A 9 14.48 14.22 -20.96
C VAL A 9 15.45 13.07 -20.67
N SER A 10 16.73 13.36 -20.54
CA SER A 10 17.74 12.38 -20.16
C SER A 10 17.34 11.71 -18.85
N PHE A 11 17.56 10.38 -18.75
CA PHE A 11 17.23 9.58 -17.58
C PHE A 11 17.77 10.22 -16.27
N PHE A 12 19.01 10.71 -16.31
CA PHE A 12 19.64 11.41 -15.17
C PHE A 12 19.00 12.79 -14.86
N ALA A 13 18.54 13.52 -15.88
CA ALA A 13 17.84 14.78 -15.68
C ALA A 13 16.49 14.59 -14.97
N SER A 14 15.83 13.45 -15.17
CA SER A 14 14.58 13.08 -14.49
C SER A 14 14.76 12.92 -12.97
N TYR A 15 15.88 12.35 -12.52
CA TYR A 15 16.18 12.26 -11.08
C TYR A 15 16.45 13.64 -10.46
N GLY A 16 17.17 14.52 -11.18
CA GLY A 16 17.40 15.88 -10.71
C GLY A 16 16.10 16.68 -10.55
N VAL A 17 15.14 16.48 -11.45
CA VAL A 17 13.79 17.07 -11.33
C VAL A 17 13.07 16.51 -10.11
N LEU A 18 13.13 15.19 -9.89
CA LEU A 18 12.49 14.52 -8.75
C LEU A 18 13.00 15.06 -7.40
N PHE A 19 14.32 15.16 -7.22
CA PHE A 19 14.91 15.73 -6.00
C PHE A 19 14.54 17.21 -5.78
N ARG A 20 14.46 17.97 -6.87
CA ARG A 20 14.02 19.38 -6.80
C ARG A 20 12.55 19.49 -6.40
N VAL A 21 11.69 18.61 -6.91
CA VAL A 21 10.26 18.57 -6.56
C VAL A 21 10.09 18.17 -5.09
N ILE A 22 10.82 17.16 -4.62
CA ILE A 22 10.81 16.75 -3.20
C ILE A 22 11.29 17.92 -2.32
N GLY A 23 12.38 18.59 -2.69
CA GLY A 23 12.90 19.75 -1.94
C GLY A 23 11.95 20.94 -1.90
N LYS A 24 11.25 21.22 -3.01
CA LYS A 24 10.18 22.23 -3.03
C LYS A 24 9.00 21.82 -2.13
N LEU A 25 8.55 20.57 -2.25
CA LEU A 25 7.42 20.07 -1.48
C LEU A 25 7.71 20.05 0.02
N ALA A 26 8.94 19.72 0.42
CA ALA A 26 9.38 19.76 1.82
C ALA A 26 9.26 21.18 2.44
N LYS A 27 9.44 22.22 1.63
CA LYS A 27 9.32 23.61 2.07
C LYS A 27 7.89 24.16 1.97
N SER A 28 7.15 23.77 0.92
CA SER A 28 5.81 24.32 0.64
C SER A 28 4.69 23.55 1.32
N ASP A 29 4.77 22.22 1.35
CA ASP A 29 3.76 21.35 1.97
C ASP A 29 4.39 20.06 2.56
N PRO A 30 5.00 20.18 3.77
CA PRO A 30 5.62 19.02 4.43
C PRO A 30 4.61 17.93 4.79
N LYS A 31 3.33 18.25 4.94
CA LYS A 31 2.28 17.28 5.24
C LYS A 31 1.94 16.39 4.05
N LEU A 32 1.93 16.97 2.85
CA LEU A 32 1.76 16.22 1.62
C LEU A 32 2.99 15.33 1.34
N LEU A 33 4.19 15.82 1.61
CA LEU A 33 5.40 15.00 1.51
C LEU A 33 5.37 13.81 2.49
N LEU A 34 4.94 14.05 3.73
CA LEU A 34 4.76 12.99 4.72
C LEU A 34 3.73 11.95 4.28
N PHE A 35 2.61 12.39 3.68
CA PHE A 35 1.63 11.48 3.08
C PHE A 35 2.26 10.63 1.96
N LEU A 36 3.05 11.23 1.08
CA LEU A 36 3.73 10.50 0.00
C LEU A 36 4.69 9.44 0.57
N ALA A 37 5.46 9.79 1.59
CA ALA A 37 6.35 8.83 2.27
C ALA A 37 5.56 7.71 2.97
N ALA A 38 4.52 8.06 3.74
CA ALA A 38 3.65 7.09 4.40
C ALA A 38 2.99 6.15 3.39
N SER A 39 2.48 6.73 2.29
CA SER A 39 1.82 5.95 1.23
C SER A 39 2.80 5.01 0.51
N ALA A 40 4.05 5.39 0.33
CA ALA A 40 5.06 4.53 -0.25
C ALA A 40 5.31 3.30 0.64
N VAL A 41 5.42 3.51 1.96
CA VAL A 41 5.65 2.44 2.93
C VAL A 41 4.47 1.48 3.02
N PHE A 42 3.26 1.98 3.31
CA PHE A 42 2.14 1.05 3.49
C PHE A 42 1.72 0.37 2.18
N ARG A 43 1.86 1.00 1.02
CA ARG A 43 1.55 0.37 -0.27
C ARG A 43 2.51 -0.76 -0.63
N ASP A 44 3.77 -0.69 -0.21
CA ASP A 44 4.71 -1.80 -0.30
C ASP A 44 4.21 -2.99 0.53
N GLY A 45 3.76 -2.74 1.78
CA GLY A 45 3.11 -3.76 2.61
C GLY A 45 1.85 -4.35 1.97
N LEU A 46 0.99 -3.53 1.35
CA LEU A 46 -0.21 -4.01 0.66
C LEU A 46 0.12 -4.93 -0.53
N GLN A 47 1.15 -4.61 -1.31
CA GLN A 47 1.59 -5.43 -2.43
C GLN A 47 2.18 -6.77 -1.94
N ALA A 48 2.90 -6.73 -0.83
CA ALA A 48 3.49 -7.91 -0.23
C ALA A 48 2.45 -8.93 0.24
N ILE A 49 1.24 -8.52 0.67
CA ILE A 49 0.16 -9.43 1.05
C ILE A 49 -0.19 -10.36 -0.12
N PHE A 50 -0.31 -9.82 -1.34
CA PHE A 50 -0.57 -10.65 -2.52
C PHE A 50 0.66 -11.46 -2.95
N ALA A 51 1.85 -10.85 -2.95
CA ALA A 51 3.08 -11.50 -3.39
C ALA A 51 3.47 -12.68 -2.49
N PHE A 52 3.44 -12.48 -1.18
CA PHE A 52 3.80 -13.51 -0.22
C PHE A 52 2.63 -14.38 0.22
N GLY A 53 1.39 -13.95 -0.01
CA GLY A 53 0.19 -14.74 0.30
C GLY A 53 0.18 -16.10 -0.36
N ALA A 54 0.55 -16.19 -1.64
CA ALA A 54 0.67 -17.44 -2.37
C ALA A 54 1.76 -18.37 -1.80
N ILE A 55 2.91 -17.79 -1.41
CA ILE A 55 4.02 -18.52 -0.79
C ILE A 55 3.59 -19.09 0.57
N LEU A 56 2.95 -18.25 1.40
CA LEU A 56 2.44 -18.68 2.70
C LEU A 56 1.38 -19.77 2.55
N ALA A 57 0.42 -19.60 1.64
CA ALA A 57 -0.61 -20.61 1.36
C ALA A 57 0.01 -21.98 1.06
N ALA A 58 0.99 -22.03 0.16
CA ALA A 58 1.63 -23.29 -0.24
C ALA A 58 2.55 -23.86 0.85
N GLN A 59 3.45 -23.04 1.42
CA GLN A 59 4.53 -23.53 2.30
C GLN A 59 4.13 -23.68 3.76
N VAL A 60 3.17 -22.87 4.24
CA VAL A 60 2.78 -22.84 5.65
C VAL A 60 1.44 -23.50 5.87
N TYR A 61 0.48 -23.26 4.97
CA TYR A 61 -0.89 -23.73 5.11
C TYR A 61 -1.24 -24.97 4.27
N GLY A 62 -0.26 -25.52 3.53
CA GLY A 62 -0.38 -26.80 2.82
C GLY A 62 -1.36 -26.80 1.63
N PHE A 63 -1.55 -25.65 0.99
CA PHE A 63 -2.40 -25.54 -0.20
C PHE A 63 -1.76 -26.26 -1.39
N ALA A 64 -2.56 -27.05 -2.11
CA ALA A 64 -2.16 -27.56 -3.42
C ALA A 64 -2.05 -26.41 -4.44
N PRO A 65 -1.27 -26.57 -5.52
CA PRO A 65 -1.10 -25.51 -6.52
C PRO A 65 -2.42 -24.98 -7.12
N SER A 66 -3.41 -25.84 -7.31
CA SER A 66 -4.76 -25.47 -7.76
C SER A 66 -5.51 -24.64 -6.73
N GLU A 67 -5.37 -24.97 -5.45
CA GLU A 67 -6.02 -24.23 -4.34
C GLU A 67 -5.43 -22.83 -4.18
N VAL A 68 -4.10 -22.66 -4.40
CA VAL A 68 -3.46 -21.34 -4.42
C VAL A 68 -4.07 -20.48 -5.52
N ILE A 69 -4.34 -21.04 -6.70
CA ILE A 69 -5.00 -20.31 -7.79
C ILE A 69 -6.42 -19.89 -7.41
N TYR A 70 -7.20 -20.80 -6.83
CA TYR A 70 -8.57 -20.52 -6.36
C TYR A 70 -8.56 -19.42 -5.29
N PHE A 71 -7.62 -19.50 -4.35
CA PHE A 71 -7.45 -18.46 -3.34
C PHE A 71 -7.09 -17.11 -3.98
N ALA A 72 -6.17 -17.08 -4.95
CA ALA A 72 -5.78 -15.85 -5.62
C ALA A 72 -6.96 -15.19 -6.36
N VAL A 73 -7.81 -15.98 -7.02
CA VAL A 73 -9.03 -15.48 -7.67
C VAL A 73 -9.99 -14.90 -6.63
N ALA A 74 -10.27 -15.66 -5.56
CA ALA A 74 -11.15 -15.22 -4.47
C ALA A 74 -10.61 -13.94 -3.80
N ALA A 75 -9.30 -13.88 -3.54
CA ALA A 75 -8.62 -12.71 -2.95
C ALA A 75 -8.80 -11.45 -3.80
N ASN A 76 -8.66 -11.55 -5.12
CA ASN A 76 -8.88 -10.42 -6.03
C ASN A 76 -10.36 -9.98 -6.07
N LEU A 77 -11.31 -10.92 -6.08
CA LEU A 77 -12.74 -10.62 -6.02
C LEU A 77 -13.10 -9.90 -4.72
N VAL A 78 -12.63 -10.42 -3.59
CA VAL A 78 -12.86 -9.83 -2.26
C VAL A 78 -12.22 -8.44 -2.15
N ALA A 79 -11.01 -8.24 -2.65
CA ALA A 79 -10.37 -6.92 -2.71
C ALA A 79 -11.14 -5.95 -3.58
N GLY A 80 -11.70 -6.41 -4.70
CA GLY A 80 -12.57 -5.62 -5.57
C GLY A 80 -13.86 -5.18 -4.86
N LEU A 81 -14.54 -6.10 -4.17
CA LEU A 81 -15.73 -5.80 -3.37
C LEU A 81 -15.43 -4.81 -2.24
N GLY A 82 -14.30 -5.00 -1.54
CA GLY A 82 -13.82 -4.06 -0.54
C GLY A 82 -13.59 -2.66 -1.12
N THR A 83 -13.02 -2.58 -2.33
CA THR A 83 -12.79 -1.30 -3.02
C THR A 83 -14.10 -0.58 -3.35
N LEU A 84 -15.11 -1.31 -3.81
CA LEU A 84 -16.44 -0.74 -4.10
C LEU A 84 -17.09 -0.19 -2.83
N ALA A 85 -17.07 -0.94 -1.74
CA ALA A 85 -17.57 -0.49 -0.45
C ALA A 85 -16.80 0.75 0.06
N ALA A 86 -15.48 0.77 -0.14
CA ALA A 86 -14.63 1.87 0.29
C ALA A 86 -14.98 3.21 -0.38
N GLY A 87 -15.47 3.21 -1.61
CA GLY A 87 -15.93 4.43 -2.28
C GLY A 87 -16.99 5.17 -1.47
N TRP A 88 -18.01 4.44 -1.01
CA TRP A 88 -19.07 5.01 -0.16
C TRP A 88 -18.54 5.53 1.19
N PHE A 89 -17.62 4.78 1.82
CA PHE A 89 -16.99 5.23 3.07
C PHE A 89 -16.07 6.45 2.88
N ASP A 90 -15.36 6.51 1.76
CA ASP A 90 -14.49 7.64 1.42
C ASP A 90 -15.29 8.93 1.21
N ASP A 91 -16.44 8.85 0.54
CA ASP A 91 -17.30 10.01 0.32
C ASP A 91 -17.92 10.50 1.63
N ARG A 92 -18.25 9.60 2.57
CA ARG A 92 -18.90 9.95 3.83
C ARG A 92 -17.92 10.40 4.93
N PHE A 93 -16.81 9.72 5.08
CA PHE A 93 -15.88 9.90 6.21
C PHE A 93 -14.52 10.46 5.79
N GLY A 94 -14.27 10.52 4.48
CA GLY A 94 -13.01 10.96 3.89
C GLY A 94 -11.94 9.88 3.79
N PRO A 95 -10.99 10.08 2.85
CA PRO A 95 -10.01 9.05 2.47
C PRO A 95 -9.04 8.68 3.60
N LYS A 96 -8.65 9.63 4.45
CA LYS A 96 -7.74 9.35 5.56
C LYS A 96 -8.30 8.30 6.51
N LEU A 97 -9.59 8.41 6.87
CA LEU A 97 -10.20 7.47 7.80
C LEU A 97 -10.26 6.07 7.20
N VAL A 98 -10.59 5.95 5.91
CA VAL A 98 -10.60 4.66 5.20
C VAL A 98 -9.20 4.04 5.18
N ILE A 99 -8.14 4.82 4.88
CA ILE A 99 -6.76 4.34 4.93
C ILE A 99 -6.42 3.83 6.34
N MET A 100 -6.69 4.64 7.37
CA MET A 100 -6.35 4.32 8.75
C MET A 100 -7.08 3.06 9.24
N ALA A 101 -8.39 2.96 9.01
CA ALA A 101 -9.18 1.79 9.36
C ALA A 101 -8.66 0.53 8.64
N SER A 102 -8.35 0.64 7.35
CA SER A 102 -7.79 -0.48 6.59
C SER A 102 -6.43 -0.91 7.14
N LEU A 103 -5.52 0.01 7.45
CA LEU A 103 -4.19 -0.33 7.98
C LEU A 103 -4.27 -0.98 9.38
N VAL A 104 -5.18 -0.51 10.25
CA VAL A 104 -5.43 -1.15 11.55
C VAL A 104 -5.95 -2.57 11.35
N SER A 105 -6.96 -2.76 10.49
CA SER A 105 -7.52 -4.09 10.23
C SER A 105 -6.48 -5.04 9.64
N LEU A 106 -5.69 -4.58 8.67
CA LEU A 106 -4.60 -5.35 8.05
C LEU A 106 -3.53 -5.76 9.06
N THR A 107 -3.11 -4.84 9.93
CA THR A 107 -2.14 -5.14 11.00
C THR A 107 -2.73 -6.14 11.99
N ALA A 108 -3.98 -5.96 12.41
CA ALA A 108 -4.66 -6.85 13.34
C ALA A 108 -4.79 -8.27 12.76
N PHE A 109 -5.26 -8.41 11.52
CA PHE A 109 -5.37 -9.73 10.87
C PHE A 109 -4.02 -10.38 10.61
N SER A 110 -2.97 -9.62 10.32
CA SER A 110 -1.60 -10.15 10.23
C SER A 110 -1.14 -10.74 11.57
N ILE A 111 -1.43 -10.04 12.67
CA ILE A 111 -1.12 -10.53 14.02
C ILE A 111 -1.94 -11.79 14.32
N VAL A 112 -3.23 -11.80 14.03
CA VAL A 112 -4.10 -12.98 14.24
C VAL A 112 -3.58 -14.19 13.47
N LEU A 113 -3.24 -14.05 12.18
CA LEU A 113 -2.66 -15.13 11.39
C LEU A 113 -1.35 -15.68 11.95
N LEU A 114 -0.54 -14.83 12.60
CA LEU A 114 0.72 -15.25 13.21
C LEU A 114 0.50 -16.24 14.37
N PHE A 115 -0.53 -15.99 15.20
CA PHE A 115 -0.79 -16.78 16.41
C PHE A 115 -1.73 -17.97 16.20
N LEU A 116 -2.57 -17.96 15.17
CA LEU A 116 -3.49 -19.07 14.89
C LEU A 116 -2.77 -20.30 14.31
N PRO A 117 -3.37 -21.49 14.42
CA PRO A 117 -2.86 -22.72 13.78
C PRO A 117 -2.67 -22.55 12.27
N SER A 118 -1.68 -23.27 11.71
CA SER A 118 -1.40 -23.23 10.28
C SER A 118 -2.32 -24.19 9.51
N GLU A 119 -3.63 -23.95 9.58
CA GLU A 119 -4.67 -24.71 8.90
C GLU A 119 -5.18 -23.95 7.67
N GLN A 120 -5.54 -24.68 6.62
CA GLN A 120 -6.08 -24.09 5.38
C GLN A 120 -7.30 -23.22 5.64
N THR A 121 -8.23 -23.67 6.49
CA THR A 121 -9.46 -22.94 6.84
C THR A 121 -9.14 -21.58 7.47
N VAL A 122 -8.14 -21.53 8.36
CA VAL A 122 -7.69 -20.29 8.99
C VAL A 122 -7.18 -19.30 7.95
N PHE A 123 -6.39 -19.80 7.00
CA PHE A 123 -5.86 -18.94 5.93
C PHE A 123 -6.96 -18.48 4.96
N TRP A 124 -7.94 -19.34 4.64
CA TRP A 124 -9.09 -18.92 3.84
C TRP A 124 -9.84 -17.76 4.50
N ILE A 125 -10.13 -17.83 5.78
CA ILE A 125 -10.90 -16.80 6.49
C ILE A 125 -10.07 -15.51 6.65
N PHE A 126 -8.92 -15.60 7.28
CA PHE A 126 -8.13 -14.41 7.65
C PHE A 126 -7.30 -13.86 6.49
N GLY A 127 -6.87 -14.70 5.56
CA GLY A 127 -6.22 -14.27 4.33
C GLY A 127 -7.17 -13.48 3.41
N LEU A 128 -8.42 -13.93 3.25
CA LEU A 128 -9.45 -13.18 2.52
C LEU A 128 -9.85 -11.91 3.28
N ALA A 129 -9.91 -11.94 4.62
CA ALA A 129 -10.14 -10.75 5.42
C ALA A 129 -9.04 -9.69 5.22
N LEU A 130 -7.77 -10.09 5.12
CA LEU A 130 -6.69 -9.20 4.73
C LEU A 130 -6.95 -8.59 3.34
N CYS A 131 -7.25 -9.42 2.34
CA CYS A 131 -7.48 -8.95 0.97
C CYS A 131 -8.66 -7.97 0.87
N LEU A 132 -9.68 -8.11 1.72
CA LEU A 132 -10.83 -7.19 1.79
C LEU A 132 -10.40 -5.74 2.06
N PHE A 133 -9.37 -5.52 2.87
CA PHE A 133 -8.90 -4.18 3.26
C PHE A 133 -7.76 -3.64 2.39
N VAL A 134 -7.13 -4.46 1.55
CA VAL A 134 -6.07 -3.99 0.63
C VAL A 134 -6.63 -3.04 -0.41
N GLY A 135 -7.75 -3.41 -1.06
CA GLY A 135 -8.41 -2.59 -2.08
C GLY A 135 -8.80 -1.19 -1.57
N PRO A 136 -9.54 -1.12 -0.44
CA PRO A 136 -9.89 0.14 0.22
C PRO A 136 -8.70 1.05 0.49
N ALA A 137 -7.62 0.52 1.09
CA ALA A 137 -6.43 1.30 1.39
C ALA A 137 -5.78 1.90 0.14
N GLN A 138 -5.72 1.12 -0.96
CA GLN A 138 -5.17 1.59 -2.23
C GLN A 138 -6.05 2.65 -2.90
N ALA A 139 -7.36 2.44 -2.95
CA ALA A 139 -8.31 3.36 -3.56
C ALA A 139 -8.34 4.70 -2.80
N ALA A 140 -8.50 4.66 -1.47
CA ALA A 140 -8.52 5.84 -0.63
C ALA A 140 -7.20 6.61 -0.65
N SER A 141 -6.05 5.92 -0.81
CA SER A 141 -4.74 6.57 -0.97
C SER A 141 -4.69 7.44 -2.24
N ARG A 142 -5.22 6.95 -3.35
CA ARG A 142 -5.32 7.72 -4.59
C ARG A 142 -6.31 8.87 -4.48
N SER A 143 -7.45 8.64 -3.82
CA SER A 143 -8.46 9.65 -3.54
C SER A 143 -7.89 10.79 -2.67
N TYR A 144 -7.13 10.44 -1.62
CA TYR A 144 -6.45 11.42 -0.79
C TYR A 144 -5.49 12.28 -1.63
N LEU A 145 -4.62 11.65 -2.44
CA LEU A 145 -3.68 12.35 -3.30
C LEU A 145 -4.41 13.29 -4.27
N SER A 146 -5.47 12.82 -4.93
CA SER A 146 -6.26 13.63 -5.87
C SER A 146 -6.83 14.87 -5.20
N ARG A 147 -7.41 14.71 -4.00
CA ARG A 147 -7.96 15.85 -3.22
C ARG A 147 -6.88 16.78 -2.68
N ALA A 148 -5.66 16.27 -2.44
CA ALA A 148 -4.51 17.04 -1.94
C ALA A 148 -3.73 17.76 -3.05
N THR A 149 -3.97 17.40 -4.31
CA THR A 149 -3.21 17.93 -5.43
C THR A 149 -3.78 19.26 -5.90
N PRO A 150 -2.99 20.36 -5.90
CA PRO A 150 -3.40 21.63 -6.51
C PRO A 150 -3.64 21.47 -8.02
N PRO A 151 -4.60 22.23 -8.61
CA PRO A 151 -4.84 22.23 -10.04
C PRO A 151 -3.56 22.51 -10.84
N GLY A 152 -3.34 21.75 -11.91
CA GLY A 152 -2.17 21.88 -12.79
C GLY A 152 -0.89 21.17 -12.33
N ARG A 153 -0.89 20.51 -11.14
CA ARG A 153 0.25 19.71 -10.64
C ARG A 153 -0.01 18.22 -10.55
N GLU A 154 -1.10 17.75 -11.16
CA GLU A 154 -1.54 16.36 -11.08
C GLU A 154 -0.48 15.40 -11.61
N GLY A 155 0.07 15.69 -12.80
CA GLY A 155 1.11 14.86 -13.41
C GLY A 155 2.38 14.76 -12.57
N GLU A 156 2.79 15.86 -11.92
CA GLU A 156 3.96 15.93 -11.03
C GLU A 156 3.76 15.07 -9.78
N LEU A 157 2.64 15.26 -9.08
CA LEU A 157 2.39 14.58 -7.80
C LEU A 157 2.03 13.10 -7.95
N PHE A 158 1.26 12.74 -8.98
CA PHE A 158 1.00 11.33 -9.28
C PHE A 158 2.26 10.61 -9.78
N GLY A 159 3.13 11.29 -10.53
CA GLY A 159 4.45 10.79 -10.92
C GLY A 159 5.34 10.55 -9.71
N LEU A 160 5.39 11.49 -8.75
CA LEU A 160 6.12 11.33 -7.50
C LEU A 160 5.56 10.19 -6.65
N TYR A 161 4.23 10.07 -6.53
CA TYR A 161 3.54 8.98 -5.85
C TYR A 161 3.86 7.60 -6.44
N ALA A 162 3.94 7.48 -7.75
CA ALA A 162 4.32 6.23 -8.41
C ALA A 162 5.81 5.91 -8.19
N THR A 163 6.69 6.91 -8.25
CA THR A 163 8.13 6.73 -8.09
C THR A 163 8.51 6.40 -6.65
N THR A 164 7.93 7.07 -5.66
CA THR A 164 8.19 6.78 -4.24
C THR A 164 7.80 5.36 -3.87
N ASN A 165 6.70 4.83 -4.42
CA ASN A 165 6.32 3.44 -4.22
C ASN A 165 7.35 2.46 -4.78
N ARG A 166 7.91 2.74 -5.97
CA ARG A 166 8.97 1.90 -6.55
C ARG A 166 10.25 1.89 -5.70
N VAL A 167 10.60 3.05 -5.14
CA VAL A 167 11.76 3.17 -4.24
C VAL A 167 11.52 2.38 -2.94
N ALA A 168 10.30 2.35 -2.42
CA ALA A 168 9.95 1.62 -1.20
C ALA A 168 9.77 0.11 -1.41
N SER A 169 9.57 -0.37 -2.64
CA SER A 169 9.12 -1.74 -2.96
C SER A 169 10.05 -2.89 -2.53
N PHE A 170 11.21 -2.60 -1.99
CA PHE A 170 12.12 -3.59 -1.43
C PHE A 170 12.00 -3.75 0.09
N ILE A 171 11.32 -2.85 0.80
CA ILE A 171 11.30 -2.81 2.27
C ILE A 171 10.60 -4.06 2.82
N THR A 172 9.39 -4.34 2.37
CA THR A 172 8.63 -5.51 2.86
C THR A 172 9.26 -6.83 2.45
N PRO A 173 9.72 -7.04 1.20
CA PRO A 173 10.46 -8.25 0.84
C PRO A 173 11.72 -8.47 1.69
N ALA A 174 12.47 -7.40 1.97
CA ALA A 174 13.66 -7.49 2.81
C ALA A 174 13.33 -7.90 4.25
N LEU A 175 12.31 -7.27 4.86
CA LEU A 175 11.87 -7.61 6.21
C LEU A 175 11.24 -9.01 6.27
N PHE A 176 10.41 -9.38 5.29
CA PHE A 176 9.87 -10.73 5.19
C PHE A 176 10.98 -11.78 5.18
N SER A 177 11.96 -11.62 4.27
CA SER A 177 13.10 -12.54 4.15
C SER A 177 13.95 -12.55 5.40
N LEU A 178 14.17 -11.41 6.05
CA LEU A 178 14.93 -11.32 7.29
C LEU A 178 14.28 -12.16 8.40
N PHE A 179 12.98 -12.02 8.64
CA PHE A 179 12.28 -12.78 9.68
C PHE A 179 12.20 -14.28 9.36
N VAL A 180 12.06 -14.65 8.08
CA VAL A 180 12.15 -16.05 7.65
C VAL A 180 13.54 -16.61 7.90
N PHE A 181 14.59 -15.88 7.54
CA PHE A 181 15.98 -16.30 7.74
C PHE A 181 16.32 -16.48 9.24
N LEU A 182 15.93 -15.53 10.08
CA LEU A 182 16.22 -15.58 11.53
C LEU A 182 15.48 -16.70 12.26
N SER A 183 14.27 -17.06 11.80
CA SER A 183 13.42 -18.05 12.47
C SER A 183 13.45 -19.44 11.84
N GLY A 184 13.91 -19.54 10.59
CA GLY A 184 13.81 -20.77 9.80
C GLY A 184 12.37 -21.13 9.41
N ASN A 185 11.37 -20.26 9.65
CA ASN A 185 9.96 -20.53 9.45
C ASN A 185 9.33 -19.43 8.54
N PRO A 186 8.80 -19.80 7.35
CA PRO A 186 8.16 -18.85 6.45
C PRO A 186 7.00 -18.08 7.07
N LYS A 187 6.29 -18.63 8.05
CA LYS A 187 5.20 -17.97 8.77
C LYS A 187 5.66 -16.68 9.46
N MET A 188 6.90 -16.65 9.97
CA MET A 188 7.46 -15.47 10.65
C MET A 188 7.67 -14.27 9.70
N GLY A 189 7.70 -14.48 8.40
CA GLY A 189 7.67 -13.41 7.41
C GLY A 189 6.47 -12.47 7.53
N ILE A 190 5.34 -12.95 8.10
CA ILE A 190 4.15 -12.13 8.38
C ILE A 190 4.49 -10.96 9.33
N ILE A 191 5.47 -11.13 10.23
CA ILE A 191 5.94 -10.06 11.13
C ILE A 191 6.48 -8.89 10.30
N GLY A 192 7.27 -9.17 9.26
CA GLY A 192 7.81 -8.14 8.38
C GLY A 192 6.71 -7.32 7.69
N ILE A 193 5.68 -7.99 7.18
CA ILE A 193 4.51 -7.33 6.57
C ILE A 193 3.78 -6.48 7.63
N GLY A 194 3.50 -7.03 8.81
CA GLY A 194 2.82 -6.35 9.91
C GLY A 194 3.55 -5.08 10.37
N ILE A 195 4.89 -5.14 10.47
CA ILE A 195 5.72 -3.99 10.85
C ILE A 195 5.58 -2.86 9.81
N VAL A 196 5.68 -3.18 8.51
CA VAL A 196 5.57 -2.17 7.45
C VAL A 196 4.18 -1.51 7.45
N LEU A 197 3.12 -2.29 7.63
CA LEU A 197 1.76 -1.76 7.74
C LEU A 197 1.58 -0.87 8.99
N ALA A 198 2.11 -1.31 10.13
CA ALA A 198 2.07 -0.55 11.38
C ALA A 198 2.88 0.76 11.28
N VAL A 199 4.06 0.73 10.67
CA VAL A 199 4.87 1.93 10.41
C VAL A 199 4.11 2.87 9.47
N GLY A 200 3.54 2.35 8.39
CA GLY A 200 2.69 3.13 7.49
C GLY A 200 1.50 3.79 8.21
N PHE A 201 0.85 3.05 9.12
CA PHE A 201 -0.21 3.58 9.97
C PHE A 201 0.29 4.73 10.88
N LEU A 202 1.40 4.53 11.58
CA LEU A 202 1.98 5.55 12.45
C LEU A 202 2.38 6.82 11.68
N MET A 203 2.96 6.67 10.49
CA MET A 203 3.30 7.79 9.61
C MET A 203 2.06 8.55 9.11
N MET A 204 0.90 7.87 8.97
CA MET A 204 -0.35 8.50 8.58
C MET A 204 -1.02 9.30 9.70
N LEU A 205 -0.69 9.08 10.98
CA LEU A 205 -1.31 9.79 12.11
C LEU A 205 -1.22 11.33 11.98
N PRO A 206 -0.03 11.93 11.77
CA PRO A 206 0.12 13.40 11.68
C PRO A 206 -0.38 13.98 10.35
N VAL A 207 -0.72 13.16 9.35
CA VAL A 207 -1.27 13.61 8.07
C VAL A 207 -2.66 14.21 8.29
N PRO A 208 -3.02 15.39 7.74
CA PRO A 208 -4.30 16.03 8.01
C PRO A 208 -5.48 15.26 7.39
N SER A 209 -6.62 15.21 8.09
CA SER A 209 -7.85 14.60 7.58
C SER A 209 -8.56 15.48 6.55
N LYS A 210 -8.53 16.80 6.76
CA LYS A 210 -9.07 17.78 5.80
C LYS A 210 -7.92 18.29 4.95
N VAL A 211 -7.97 17.97 3.67
CA VAL A 211 -7.09 18.58 2.68
C VAL A 211 -7.59 20.00 2.47
N LYS A 212 -6.77 21.01 2.81
CA LYS A 212 -7.03 22.39 2.35
C LYS A 212 -6.96 22.35 0.82
N GLN A 213 -8.10 22.46 0.15
CA GLN A 213 -8.07 22.86 -1.25
C GLN A 213 -7.32 24.19 -1.28
N ALA A 214 -6.15 24.20 -1.95
CA ALA A 214 -5.44 25.44 -2.20
C ALA A 214 -6.43 26.31 -2.99
N SER A 215 -6.94 27.36 -2.34
CA SER A 215 -7.71 28.41 -3.01
C SER A 215 -6.90 28.90 -4.19
N ALA A 216 -7.51 28.82 -5.37
CA ALA A 216 -6.98 29.34 -6.61
C ALA A 216 -6.64 30.82 -6.51
#